data_b7fa4029af960219edbf88d3cc994b6d
#
_entry.id   b7fa4029af960219edbf88d3cc994b6d
#
_cell.length_a   1.000
_cell.length_b   1.000
_cell.length_c   1.000
_cell.angle_alpha   90.00
_cell.angle_beta   90.00
_cell.angle_gamma   90.00
#
_symmetry.space_group_name_H-M   'P 1'
#
loop_
_entity.id
_entity.type
_entity.pdbx_description
1 polymer ?
#
loop_
_entity_poly.entity_id
_entity_poly.type
_entity_poly.pdbx_seq_one_letter_code
_entity_poly.pdbx_strand_id
1 'polypeptide(L)'
;MDSNITLQTKQMIDSLKAVCTNFGLGNASSEYKIITEVFLYKFLNDKFLFEAKRVEPALAKLSPADAEKQLAQMTDDDYELFLLGFDPDTAKLKQTHFISYLFNRKNEENFHMLFDDTLLDIATYNIDIFSVRTGGQSKMRLFSGISQHVIEAEKKDDFCRAIIDKIAECSFDSVFEQKYDFFAQIFEYLIKDYNKDFGKYAEYYTPHSIASIIAKIMVPNGAKNVTVYDPAAGSGTLVLALAHEIGESNCTIYTQDISQ
;
A
#
# COMPACT_ATOMS: atom_id res chain seq x y z
N MET A 1 9.28 15.75 -13.00
CA MET A 1 8.87 14.35 -12.79
C MET A 1 10.13 13.54 -12.71
N ASP A 2 10.46 12.98 -11.57
CA ASP A 2 11.63 12.10 -11.51
C ASP A 2 11.30 10.80 -12.25
N SER A 3 11.76 10.74 -13.51
CA SER A 3 11.63 9.56 -14.36
C SER A 3 12.19 8.29 -13.71
N ASN A 4 13.06 8.46 -12.72
CA ASN A 4 13.75 7.38 -12.01
C ASN A 4 12.79 6.64 -11.02
N ILE A 5 11.99 7.35 -10.25
CA ILE A 5 11.07 6.74 -9.26
C ILE A 5 9.98 5.94 -9.97
N THR A 6 9.38 6.51 -11.00
CA THR A 6 8.39 5.81 -11.82
C THR A 6 8.99 4.57 -12.48
N LEU A 7 10.24 4.63 -12.91
CA LEU A 7 10.95 3.49 -13.50
C LEU A 7 11.21 2.39 -12.49
N GLN A 8 11.72 2.71 -11.30
CA GLN A 8 11.99 1.73 -10.23
C GLN A 8 10.72 1.01 -9.79
N THR A 9 9.61 1.74 -9.65
CA THR A 9 8.33 1.13 -9.26
C THR A 9 7.78 0.21 -10.35
N LYS A 10 7.86 0.60 -11.61
CA LYS A 10 7.51 -0.28 -12.72
C LYS A 10 8.37 -1.54 -12.76
N GLN A 11 9.68 -1.41 -12.59
CA GLN A 11 10.59 -2.54 -12.52
C GLN A 11 10.24 -3.50 -11.36
N MET A 12 9.84 -2.97 -10.19
CA MET A 12 9.36 -3.79 -9.08
C MET A 12 8.09 -4.56 -9.48
N ILE A 13 7.09 -3.88 -10.05
CA ILE A 13 5.85 -4.51 -10.50
C ILE A 13 6.13 -5.60 -11.54
N ASP A 14 6.96 -5.31 -12.53
CA ASP A 14 7.33 -6.27 -13.58
C ASP A 14 8.07 -7.48 -12.98
N SER A 15 8.91 -7.27 -11.97
CA SER A 15 9.58 -8.37 -11.26
C SER A 15 8.60 -9.23 -10.45
N LEU A 16 7.59 -8.62 -9.80
CA LEU A 16 6.53 -9.35 -9.10
C LEU A 16 5.66 -10.16 -10.07
N LYS A 17 5.34 -9.60 -11.26
CA LYS A 17 4.64 -10.32 -12.33
C LYS A 17 5.45 -11.53 -12.80
N ALA A 18 6.77 -11.37 -12.98
CA ALA A 18 7.63 -12.47 -13.34
C ALA A 18 7.63 -13.59 -12.27
N VAL A 19 7.63 -13.22 -10.98
CA VAL A 19 7.46 -14.19 -9.89
C VAL A 19 6.12 -14.90 -10.02
N CYS A 20 5.00 -14.19 -10.13
CA CYS A 20 3.67 -14.79 -10.30
C CYS A 20 3.63 -15.75 -11.49
N THR A 21 4.21 -15.38 -12.63
CA THR A 21 4.27 -16.21 -13.84
C THR A 21 5.07 -17.51 -13.59
N ASN A 22 6.21 -17.42 -12.90
CA ASN A 22 7.05 -18.60 -12.59
C ASN A 22 6.34 -19.61 -11.68
N PHE A 23 5.39 -19.16 -10.89
CA PHE A 23 4.56 -20.01 -10.02
C PHE A 23 3.19 -20.37 -10.60
N GLY A 24 2.98 -20.15 -11.91
CA GLY A 24 1.74 -20.50 -12.62
C GLY A 24 0.55 -19.57 -12.34
N LEU A 25 0.80 -18.40 -11.77
CA LEU A 25 -0.22 -17.40 -11.43
C LEU A 25 -0.30 -16.27 -12.46
N GLY A 26 0.53 -16.30 -13.50
CA GLY A 26 0.57 -15.27 -14.55
C GLY A 26 -0.76 -15.17 -15.29
N ASN A 27 -1.21 -13.95 -15.57
CA ASN A 27 -2.47 -13.66 -16.26
C ASN A 27 -3.73 -14.20 -15.55
N ALA A 28 -3.67 -14.51 -14.27
CA ALA A 28 -4.82 -14.88 -13.45
C ALA A 28 -5.35 -13.67 -12.67
N SER A 29 -6.63 -13.69 -12.30
CA SER A 29 -7.21 -12.64 -11.43
C SER A 29 -6.50 -12.55 -10.07
N SER A 30 -5.89 -13.65 -9.62
CA SER A 30 -5.07 -13.70 -8.41
C SER A 30 -3.75 -12.93 -8.55
N GLU A 31 -3.16 -12.84 -9.74
CA GLU A 31 -1.93 -12.06 -9.97
C GLU A 31 -2.12 -10.59 -9.59
N TYR A 32 -3.17 -9.96 -10.10
CA TYR A 32 -3.48 -8.58 -9.78
C TYR A 32 -3.64 -8.36 -8.27
N LYS A 33 -4.39 -9.25 -7.60
CA LYS A 33 -4.62 -9.18 -6.16
C LYS A 33 -3.31 -9.30 -5.37
N ILE A 34 -2.49 -10.29 -5.69
CA ILE A 34 -1.18 -10.49 -5.06
C ILE A 34 -0.30 -9.25 -5.22
N ILE A 35 -0.16 -8.75 -6.44
CA ILE A 35 0.70 -7.59 -6.72
C ILE A 35 0.20 -6.35 -5.97
N THR A 36 -1.11 -6.13 -5.94
CA THR A 36 -1.70 -5.00 -5.22
C THR A 36 -1.46 -5.09 -3.72
N GLU A 37 -1.68 -6.26 -3.10
CA GLU A 37 -1.46 -6.46 -1.67
C GLU A 37 0.03 -6.32 -1.30
N VAL A 38 0.92 -6.91 -2.08
CA VAL A 38 2.38 -6.83 -1.87
C VAL A 38 2.90 -5.40 -2.04
N PHE A 39 2.42 -4.70 -3.07
CA PHE A 39 2.75 -3.29 -3.28
C PHE A 39 2.27 -2.42 -2.12
N LEU A 40 1.05 -2.64 -1.66
CA LEU A 40 0.48 -1.91 -0.54
C LEU A 40 1.25 -2.19 0.76
N TYR A 41 1.65 -3.43 1.02
CA TYR A 41 2.50 -3.77 2.16
C TYR A 41 3.83 -3.01 2.10
N LYS A 42 4.50 -3.01 0.95
CA LYS A 42 5.74 -2.25 0.75
C LYS A 42 5.52 -0.75 0.98
N PHE A 43 4.43 -0.20 0.43
CA PHE A 43 4.07 1.21 0.62
C PHE A 43 3.85 1.55 2.10
N LEU A 44 3.11 0.72 2.84
CA LEU A 44 2.86 0.94 4.27
C LEU A 44 4.14 0.88 5.10
N ASN A 45 5.01 -0.10 4.81
CA ASN A 45 6.31 -0.21 5.48
C ASN A 45 7.15 1.04 5.29
N ASP A 46 7.32 1.48 4.06
CA ASP A 46 8.17 2.62 3.75
C ASP A 46 7.55 3.95 4.23
N LYS A 47 6.22 4.09 4.13
CA LYS A 47 5.50 5.25 4.67
C LYS A 47 5.62 5.34 6.19
N PHE A 48 5.49 4.20 6.88
CA PHE A 48 5.71 4.15 8.32
C PHE A 48 7.12 4.60 8.69
N LEU A 49 8.15 4.14 7.98
CA LEU A 49 9.54 4.55 8.23
C LEU A 49 9.76 6.05 7.95
N PHE A 50 9.14 6.57 6.92
CA PHE A 50 9.18 8.01 6.62
C PHE A 50 8.58 8.84 7.76
N GLU A 51 7.43 8.45 8.29
CA GLU A 51 6.82 9.12 9.45
C GLU A 51 7.62 8.89 10.73
N ALA A 52 8.19 7.69 10.92
CA ALA A 52 9.07 7.38 12.04
C ALA A 52 10.27 8.33 12.13
N LYS A 53 10.89 8.66 11.00
CA LYS A 53 11.99 9.62 10.90
C LYS A 53 11.59 11.05 11.29
N ARG A 54 10.31 11.38 11.19
CA ARG A 54 9.76 12.69 11.61
C ARG A 54 9.47 12.73 13.10
N VAL A 55 9.03 11.59 13.67
CA VAL A 55 8.73 11.46 15.10
C VAL A 55 10.00 11.34 15.92
N GLU A 56 11.00 10.57 15.46
CA GLU A 56 12.26 10.29 16.15
C GLU A 56 13.46 10.87 15.37
N PRO A 57 14.00 12.02 15.77
CA PRO A 57 15.09 12.69 15.07
C PRO A 57 16.38 11.85 14.93
N ALA A 58 16.58 10.87 15.82
CA ALA A 58 17.72 9.96 15.75
C ALA A 58 17.68 9.09 14.48
N LEU A 59 16.47 8.82 13.95
CA LEU A 59 16.27 8.05 12.73
C LEU A 59 16.44 8.88 11.44
N ALA A 60 16.37 10.22 11.53
CA ALA A 60 16.25 11.10 10.37
C ALA A 60 17.38 10.96 9.34
N LYS A 61 18.60 10.61 9.81
CA LYS A 61 19.79 10.47 8.95
C LYS A 61 20.10 9.02 8.56
N LEU A 62 19.31 8.08 9.04
CA LEU A 62 19.54 6.66 8.78
C LEU A 62 18.97 6.23 7.42
N SER A 63 19.61 5.23 6.83
CA SER A 63 18.97 4.51 5.72
C SER A 63 17.69 3.83 6.20
N PRO A 64 16.73 3.49 5.31
CA PRO A 64 15.53 2.74 5.70
C PRO A 64 15.87 1.45 6.46
N ALA A 65 16.85 0.69 5.99
CA ALA A 65 17.27 -0.56 6.63
C ALA A 65 17.88 -0.35 8.03
N ASP A 66 18.68 0.73 8.21
CA ASP A 66 19.25 1.03 9.51
C ASP A 66 18.18 1.58 10.48
N ALA A 67 17.21 2.34 9.98
CA ALA A 67 16.08 2.80 10.76
C ALA A 67 15.22 1.61 11.25
N GLU A 68 14.87 0.67 10.38
CA GLU A 68 14.18 -0.57 10.78
C GLU A 68 14.97 -1.32 11.85
N LYS A 69 16.29 -1.48 11.67
CA LYS A 69 17.15 -2.16 12.63
C LYS A 69 17.16 -1.46 13.99
N GLN A 70 17.18 -0.15 14.02
CA GLN A 70 17.15 0.61 15.28
C GLN A 70 15.77 0.46 15.95
N LEU A 71 14.69 0.58 15.21
CA LEU A 71 13.33 0.36 15.72
C LEU A 71 13.14 -1.06 16.25
N ALA A 72 13.67 -2.07 15.55
CA ALA A 72 13.59 -3.48 15.96
C ALA A 72 14.39 -3.79 17.26
N GLN A 73 15.27 -2.90 17.71
CA GLN A 73 16.04 -3.04 18.96
C GLN A 73 15.38 -2.34 20.15
N MET A 74 14.33 -1.55 19.96
CA MET A 74 13.59 -0.94 21.05
C MET A 74 12.92 -2.01 21.91
N THR A 75 12.82 -1.75 23.20
CA THR A 75 11.95 -2.56 24.07
C THR A 75 10.48 -2.37 23.70
N ASP A 76 9.62 -3.30 24.06
CA ASP A 76 8.18 -3.19 23.75
C ASP A 76 7.58 -1.91 24.32
N ASP A 77 7.93 -1.55 25.56
CA ASP A 77 7.46 -0.33 26.24
C ASP A 77 7.93 0.95 25.51
N ASP A 78 9.21 1.00 25.13
CA ASP A 78 9.76 2.15 24.38
C ASP A 78 9.12 2.26 22.99
N TYR A 79 8.85 1.12 22.35
CA TYR A 79 8.23 1.10 21.03
C TYR A 79 6.76 1.55 21.09
N GLU A 80 6.01 1.11 22.09
CA GLU A 80 4.64 1.60 22.31
C GLU A 80 4.61 3.11 22.57
N LEU A 81 5.52 3.62 23.40
CA LEU A 81 5.66 5.05 23.65
C LEU A 81 6.00 5.83 22.37
N PHE A 82 6.93 5.30 21.57
CA PHE A 82 7.27 5.86 20.26
C PHE A 82 6.05 5.94 19.32
N LEU A 83 5.20 4.91 19.29
CA LEU A 83 3.99 4.90 18.45
C LEU A 83 2.94 5.94 18.86
N LEU A 84 2.98 6.46 20.10
CA LEU A 84 2.10 7.55 20.51
C LEU A 84 2.46 8.90 19.84
N GLY A 85 3.66 9.03 19.31
CA GLY A 85 4.10 10.22 18.57
C GLY A 85 3.52 10.35 17.15
N PHE A 86 2.85 9.30 16.64
CA PHE A 86 2.23 9.32 15.31
C PHE A 86 0.84 9.94 15.34
N ASP A 87 0.47 10.57 14.23
CA ASP A 87 -0.91 11.02 14.04
C ASP A 87 -1.88 9.82 14.13
N PRO A 88 -3.08 10.00 14.72
CA PRO A 88 -4.05 8.91 14.91
C PRO A 88 -4.43 8.18 13.62
N ASP A 89 -4.44 8.89 12.50
CA ASP A 89 -4.81 8.36 11.18
C ASP A 89 -3.64 7.73 10.42
N THR A 90 -2.45 7.72 11.02
CA THR A 90 -1.27 7.06 10.43
C THR A 90 -1.27 5.58 10.74
N ALA A 91 -1.10 4.75 9.70
CA ALA A 91 -0.94 3.31 9.87
C ALA A 91 0.27 3.00 10.75
N LYS A 92 0.09 2.13 11.72
CA LYS A 92 1.13 1.70 12.65
C LYS A 92 1.58 0.28 12.34
N LEU A 93 2.87 0.04 12.47
CA LEU A 93 3.44 -1.28 12.30
C LEU A 93 4.06 -1.75 13.62
N LYS A 94 3.97 -3.04 13.92
CA LYS A 94 4.76 -3.70 14.96
C LYS A 94 6.16 -3.98 14.42
N GLN A 95 7.14 -4.19 15.28
CA GLN A 95 8.51 -4.57 14.89
C GLN A 95 8.55 -5.85 14.04
N THR A 96 7.62 -6.79 14.29
CA THR A 96 7.45 -8.03 13.53
C THR A 96 6.79 -7.84 12.15
N HIS A 97 6.30 -6.65 11.87
CA HIS A 97 5.68 -6.32 10.57
C HIS A 97 6.67 -5.78 9.54
N PHE A 98 7.91 -5.48 9.93
CA PHE A 98 8.89 -4.92 9.00
C PHE A 98 9.29 -5.90 7.91
N ILE A 99 9.53 -5.37 6.72
CA ILE A 99 10.03 -6.15 5.58
C ILE A 99 11.36 -6.81 5.94
N SER A 100 12.24 -6.11 6.66
CA SER A 100 13.51 -6.68 7.14
C SER A 100 13.33 -7.86 8.10
N TYR A 101 12.29 -7.84 8.93
CA TYR A 101 11.97 -8.95 9.83
C TYR A 101 11.64 -10.23 9.04
N LEU A 102 10.78 -10.12 8.04
CA LEU A 102 10.43 -11.25 7.16
C LEU A 102 11.64 -11.68 6.31
N PHE A 103 12.37 -10.72 5.73
CA PHE A 103 13.53 -11.01 4.90
C PHE A 103 14.61 -11.83 5.66
N ASN A 104 14.87 -11.48 6.92
CA ASN A 104 15.84 -12.18 7.75
C ASN A 104 15.40 -13.61 8.14
N ARG A 105 14.08 -13.89 8.08
CA ARG A 105 13.47 -15.18 8.43
C ARG A 105 13.02 -15.99 7.22
N LYS A 106 13.28 -15.51 6.00
CA LYS A 106 12.78 -16.15 4.76
C LYS A 106 13.20 -17.62 4.56
N ASN A 107 14.28 -18.05 5.23
CA ASN A 107 14.76 -19.43 5.15
C ASN A 107 14.18 -20.36 6.24
N GLU A 108 13.31 -19.86 7.11
CA GLU A 108 12.60 -20.69 8.10
C GLU A 108 11.59 -21.60 7.40
N GLU A 109 11.30 -22.75 8.02
CA GLU A 109 10.25 -23.67 7.57
C GLU A 109 8.88 -23.00 7.71
N ASN A 110 7.99 -23.26 6.77
CA ASN A 110 6.65 -22.66 6.71
C ASN A 110 6.66 -21.13 6.64
N PHE A 111 7.67 -20.56 5.97
CA PHE A 111 7.80 -19.09 5.81
C PHE A 111 6.54 -18.46 5.21
N HIS A 112 5.82 -19.15 4.33
CA HIS A 112 4.56 -18.69 3.77
C HIS A 112 3.50 -18.40 4.85
N MET A 113 3.46 -19.18 5.93
CA MET A 113 2.54 -18.93 7.04
C MET A 113 2.93 -17.64 7.80
N LEU A 114 4.24 -17.49 8.09
CA LEU A 114 4.74 -16.26 8.72
C LEU A 114 4.43 -15.03 7.87
N PHE A 115 4.58 -15.13 6.55
CA PHE A 115 4.28 -14.04 5.63
C PHE A 115 2.79 -13.68 5.64
N ASP A 116 1.92 -14.67 5.47
CA ASP A 116 0.46 -14.47 5.46
C ASP A 116 -0.05 -13.94 6.81
N ASP A 117 0.43 -14.51 7.93
CA ASP A 117 0.07 -14.07 9.27
C ASP A 117 0.50 -12.61 9.52
N THR A 118 1.67 -12.22 9.02
CA THR A 118 2.13 -10.81 9.09
C THR A 118 1.18 -9.87 8.36
N LEU A 119 0.76 -10.19 7.13
CA LEU A 119 -0.21 -9.38 6.40
C LEU A 119 -1.55 -9.28 7.13
N LEU A 120 -2.04 -10.40 7.66
CA LEU A 120 -3.30 -10.44 8.42
C LEU A 120 -3.22 -9.66 9.73
N ASP A 121 -2.07 -9.71 10.42
CA ASP A 121 -1.85 -8.95 11.65
C ASP A 121 -1.78 -7.44 11.37
N ILE A 122 -1.09 -7.00 10.32
CA ILE A 122 -1.10 -5.61 9.86
C ILE A 122 -2.53 -5.12 9.61
N ALA A 123 -3.33 -5.91 8.87
CA ALA A 123 -4.71 -5.57 8.58
C ALA A 123 -5.58 -5.48 9.83
N THR A 124 -5.35 -6.36 10.80
CA THR A 124 -6.09 -6.39 12.07
C THR A 124 -5.68 -5.23 12.98
N TYR A 125 -4.39 -4.96 13.05
CA TYR A 125 -3.81 -3.90 13.89
C TYR A 125 -4.24 -2.50 13.43
N ASN A 126 -4.48 -2.32 12.13
CA ASN A 126 -4.92 -1.06 11.54
C ASN A 126 -6.39 -1.08 11.08
N ILE A 127 -7.21 -1.95 11.66
CA ILE A 127 -8.58 -2.16 11.19
C ILE A 127 -9.47 -0.92 11.31
N ASP A 128 -9.19 -0.05 12.27
CA ASP A 128 -9.97 1.18 12.46
C ASP A 128 -9.61 2.27 11.44
N ILE A 129 -8.42 2.19 10.83
CA ILE A 129 -7.96 3.12 9.80
C ILE A 129 -8.43 2.66 8.42
N PHE A 130 -8.27 1.36 8.10
CA PHE A 130 -8.47 0.83 6.74
C PHE A 130 -9.73 -0.01 6.54
N SER A 131 -10.57 -0.18 7.56
CA SER A 131 -11.75 -1.01 7.37
C SER A 131 -12.83 -0.30 6.56
N VAL A 132 -13.31 -0.98 5.52
CA VAL A 132 -14.51 -0.59 4.79
C VAL A 132 -15.72 -1.26 5.42
N ARG A 133 -16.79 -0.51 5.69
CA ARG A 133 -18.06 -1.08 6.15
C ARG A 133 -18.83 -1.58 4.94
N THR A 134 -19.02 -2.88 4.87
CA THR A 134 -19.95 -3.48 3.90
C THR A 134 -21.37 -3.42 4.45
N GLY A 135 -22.38 -3.53 3.57
CA GLY A 135 -23.80 -3.46 3.95
C GLY A 135 -24.28 -4.47 5.02
N GLY A 136 -23.42 -5.44 5.40
CA GLY A 136 -23.67 -6.46 6.44
C GLY A 136 -22.97 -6.20 7.79
N GLN A 137 -22.46 -5.00 8.04
CA GLN A 137 -21.69 -4.62 9.26
C GLN A 137 -20.34 -5.34 9.43
N SER A 138 -19.92 -6.22 8.54
CA SER A 138 -18.59 -6.82 8.58
C SER A 138 -17.55 -5.83 8.05
N LYS A 139 -16.45 -5.66 8.81
CA LYS A 139 -15.30 -4.89 8.36
C LYS A 139 -14.47 -5.75 7.40
N MET A 140 -14.25 -5.28 6.18
CA MET A 140 -13.29 -5.93 5.26
C MET A 140 -11.86 -5.60 5.68
N ARG A 141 -11.01 -6.62 5.65
CA ARG A 141 -9.58 -6.46 5.96
C ARG A 141 -8.83 -5.97 4.73
N LEU A 142 -7.80 -5.16 4.95
CA LEU A 142 -6.93 -4.65 3.90
C LEU A 142 -6.13 -5.73 3.19
N PHE A 143 -5.72 -6.76 3.91
CA PHE A 143 -4.92 -7.87 3.40
C PHE A 143 -5.60 -9.21 3.60
N SER A 144 -5.31 -10.11 2.67
CA SER A 144 -5.53 -11.55 2.79
C SER A 144 -4.18 -12.26 2.66
N GLY A 145 -4.08 -13.54 2.97
CA GLY A 145 -2.83 -14.27 2.73
C GLY A 145 -2.58 -14.45 1.23
N ILE A 146 -1.37 -14.22 0.76
CA ILE A 146 -1.01 -14.37 -0.67
C ILE A 146 -0.68 -15.81 -1.06
N SER A 147 -0.18 -16.62 -0.11
CA SER A 147 0.23 -18.01 -0.37
C SER A 147 -0.96 -18.91 -0.70
N GLN A 148 -2.19 -18.53 -0.35
CA GLN A 148 -3.40 -19.28 -0.68
C GLN A 148 -3.64 -19.43 -2.19
N HIS A 149 -3.08 -18.54 -2.99
CA HIS A 149 -3.21 -18.57 -4.45
C HIS A 149 -2.28 -19.59 -5.11
N VAL A 150 -1.24 -20.05 -4.41
CA VAL A 150 -0.32 -21.10 -4.87
C VAL A 150 -0.92 -22.48 -4.56
N ILE A 151 -1.24 -23.24 -5.60
CA ILE A 151 -1.93 -24.53 -5.49
C ILE A 151 -1.03 -25.60 -4.85
N GLU A 152 0.23 -25.66 -5.29
CA GLU A 152 1.21 -26.64 -4.84
C GLU A 152 1.79 -26.25 -3.48
N ALA A 153 1.45 -27.00 -2.43
CA ALA A 153 1.82 -26.68 -1.04
C ALA A 153 3.33 -26.52 -0.85
N GLU A 154 4.12 -27.37 -1.51
CA GLU A 154 5.58 -27.36 -1.46
C GLU A 154 6.23 -26.13 -2.11
N LYS A 155 5.50 -25.41 -2.96
CA LYS A 155 5.99 -24.18 -3.62
C LYS A 155 5.64 -22.90 -2.88
N LYS A 156 4.82 -22.94 -1.84
CA LYS A 156 4.35 -21.76 -1.13
C LYS A 156 5.49 -20.97 -0.47
N ASP A 157 6.41 -21.68 0.18
CA ASP A 157 7.57 -21.06 0.80
C ASP A 157 8.46 -20.36 -0.23
N ASP A 158 8.77 -21.05 -1.34
CA ASP A 158 9.60 -20.50 -2.40
C ASP A 158 8.95 -19.30 -3.09
N PHE A 159 7.62 -19.32 -3.25
CA PHE A 159 6.86 -18.19 -3.74
C PHE A 159 6.99 -16.97 -2.81
N CYS A 160 6.73 -17.13 -1.52
CA CYS A 160 6.83 -16.04 -0.55
C CYS A 160 8.28 -15.53 -0.39
N ARG A 161 9.29 -16.43 -0.51
CA ARG A 161 10.72 -16.03 -0.55
C ARG A 161 11.02 -15.17 -1.77
N ALA A 162 10.54 -15.56 -2.94
CA ALA A 162 10.73 -14.78 -4.15
C ALA A 162 10.06 -13.40 -4.07
N ILE A 163 8.87 -13.30 -3.46
CA ILE A 163 8.16 -12.04 -3.25
C ILE A 163 8.94 -11.13 -2.30
N ILE A 164 9.34 -11.63 -1.10
CA ILE A 164 10.03 -10.80 -0.11
C ILE A 164 11.37 -10.29 -0.63
N ASP A 165 12.10 -11.08 -1.43
CA ASP A 165 13.34 -10.66 -2.06
C ASP A 165 13.11 -9.45 -2.98
N LYS A 166 12.03 -9.44 -3.76
CA LYS A 166 11.75 -8.33 -4.69
C LYS A 166 11.34 -7.04 -3.99
N ILE A 167 10.54 -7.12 -2.95
CA ILE A 167 10.14 -5.90 -2.23
C ILE A 167 11.25 -5.35 -1.31
N ALA A 168 12.16 -6.20 -0.83
CA ALA A 168 13.29 -5.76 -0.04
C ALA A 168 14.35 -5.00 -0.87
N GLU A 169 14.44 -5.27 -2.19
CA GLU A 169 15.36 -4.59 -3.12
C GLU A 169 14.99 -3.13 -3.41
N CYS A 170 13.74 -2.72 -3.13
CA CYS A 170 13.20 -1.40 -3.49
C CYS A 170 13.04 -0.49 -2.27
N SER A 171 13.09 0.84 -2.47
CA SER A 171 12.74 1.84 -1.46
C SER A 171 11.89 2.95 -2.07
N PHE A 172 10.85 3.36 -1.33
CA PHE A 172 9.98 4.50 -1.67
C PHE A 172 10.29 5.77 -0.85
N ASP A 173 11.38 5.79 -0.09
CA ASP A 173 11.72 6.89 0.83
C ASP A 173 11.70 8.27 0.12
N SER A 174 12.31 8.36 -1.07
CA SER A 174 12.36 9.60 -1.88
C SER A 174 11.01 10.02 -2.47
N VAL A 175 10.02 9.12 -2.49
CA VAL A 175 8.67 9.40 -3.02
C VAL A 175 7.89 10.28 -2.06
N PHE A 176 8.01 10.03 -0.77
CA PHE A 176 7.23 10.72 0.26
C PHE A 176 7.66 12.18 0.50
N GLU A 177 8.86 12.56 0.06
CA GLU A 177 9.32 13.96 0.07
C GLU A 177 8.61 14.82 -0.99
N GLN A 178 8.13 14.18 -2.04
CA GLN A 178 7.42 14.86 -3.11
C GLN A 178 5.93 14.89 -2.77
N LYS A 179 5.31 16.08 -2.77
CA LYS A 179 3.84 16.25 -2.62
C LYS A 179 3.11 15.72 -3.86
N TYR A 180 3.23 14.42 -4.11
CA TYR A 180 2.76 13.81 -5.31
C TYR A 180 1.94 12.56 -4.99
N ASP A 181 0.80 12.41 -5.64
CA ASP A 181 -0.01 11.22 -5.50
C ASP A 181 0.61 10.03 -6.26
N PHE A 182 1.71 9.55 -5.69
CA PHE A 182 2.46 8.41 -6.19
C PHE A 182 1.58 7.14 -6.24
N PHE A 183 0.75 6.96 -5.22
CA PHE A 183 -0.11 5.79 -5.11
C PHE A 183 -1.13 5.74 -6.25
N ALA A 184 -1.79 6.86 -6.55
CA ALA A 184 -2.74 6.94 -7.67
C ALA A 184 -2.09 6.61 -9.01
N GLN A 185 -0.85 7.06 -9.26
CA GLN A 185 -0.15 6.75 -10.52
C GLN A 185 0.23 5.29 -10.65
N ILE A 186 0.62 4.65 -9.56
CA ILE A 186 0.93 3.22 -9.59
C ILE A 186 -0.33 2.39 -9.80
N PHE A 187 -1.42 2.75 -9.14
CA PHE A 187 -2.72 2.13 -9.39
C PHE A 187 -3.17 2.33 -10.84
N GLU A 188 -2.99 3.55 -11.39
CA GLU A 188 -3.28 3.81 -12.80
C GLU A 188 -2.43 2.94 -13.73
N TYR A 189 -1.16 2.76 -13.41
CA TYR A 189 -0.28 1.88 -14.18
C TYR A 189 -0.76 0.42 -14.13
N LEU A 190 -1.05 -0.10 -12.94
CA LEU A 190 -1.55 -1.46 -12.75
C LEU A 190 -2.87 -1.68 -13.50
N ILE A 191 -3.84 -0.80 -13.31
CA ILE A 191 -5.14 -0.89 -13.99
C ILE A 191 -5.00 -0.85 -15.51
N LYS A 192 -4.17 0.05 -16.05
CA LYS A 192 -3.93 0.15 -17.50
C LYS A 192 -3.28 -1.10 -18.07
N ASP A 193 -2.35 -1.69 -17.35
CA ASP A 193 -1.62 -2.85 -17.80
C ASP A 193 -2.54 -4.08 -17.81
N TYR A 194 -3.28 -4.30 -16.72
CA TYR A 194 -4.25 -5.40 -16.66
C TYR A 194 -5.45 -5.23 -17.61
N ASN A 195 -5.90 -4.02 -17.87
CA ASN A 195 -6.99 -3.79 -18.85
C ASN A 195 -6.58 -4.10 -20.28
N LYS A 196 -5.29 -3.96 -20.63
CA LYS A 196 -4.80 -4.35 -21.98
C LYS A 196 -4.91 -5.85 -22.22
N ASP A 197 -4.62 -6.64 -21.20
CA ASP A 197 -4.51 -8.09 -21.33
C ASP A 197 -5.85 -8.80 -21.14
N PHE A 198 -6.80 -8.23 -20.41
CA PHE A 198 -8.02 -8.93 -20.00
C PHE A 198 -9.33 -8.44 -20.60
N GLY A 199 -9.39 -7.34 -21.34
CA GLY A 199 -10.54 -6.85 -22.13
C GLY A 199 -11.94 -6.88 -21.49
N LYS A 200 -12.11 -7.60 -20.38
CA LYS A 200 -13.34 -7.81 -19.63
C LYS A 200 -13.40 -7.07 -18.30
N TYR A 201 -12.29 -6.57 -17.80
CA TYR A 201 -12.17 -5.79 -16.56
C TYR A 201 -11.95 -4.32 -16.86
N ALA A 202 -12.41 -3.83 -18.02
CA ALA A 202 -12.41 -2.41 -18.34
C ALA A 202 -13.37 -1.67 -17.40
N GLU A 203 -12.97 -1.60 -16.11
CA GLU A 203 -13.51 -0.59 -15.23
C GLU A 203 -13.06 0.76 -15.78
N TYR A 204 -14.02 1.64 -16.00
CA TYR A 204 -13.76 2.96 -16.55
C TYR A 204 -13.01 3.78 -15.51
N TYR A 205 -11.71 3.89 -15.68
CA TYR A 205 -10.85 4.67 -14.83
C TYR A 205 -10.87 6.14 -15.27
N THR A 206 -11.13 7.05 -14.33
CA THR A 206 -11.02 8.49 -14.60
C THR A 206 -9.54 8.89 -14.63
N PRO A 207 -8.99 9.36 -15.76
CA PRO A 207 -7.61 9.80 -15.80
C PRO A 207 -7.33 10.91 -14.78
N HIS A 208 -6.22 10.79 -14.05
CA HIS A 208 -5.84 11.76 -13.01
C HIS A 208 -5.79 13.21 -13.52
N SER A 209 -5.35 13.43 -14.77
CA SER A 209 -5.34 14.77 -15.38
C SER A 209 -6.74 15.37 -15.50
N ILE A 210 -7.75 14.55 -15.82
CA ILE A 210 -9.15 14.99 -15.91
C ILE A 210 -9.68 15.27 -14.52
N ALA A 211 -9.44 14.38 -13.55
CA ALA A 211 -9.85 14.56 -12.16
C ALA A 211 -9.27 15.86 -11.56
N SER A 212 -7.99 16.15 -11.81
CA SER A 212 -7.32 17.38 -11.36
C SER A 212 -7.94 18.64 -11.99
N ILE A 213 -8.31 18.61 -13.28
CA ILE A 213 -8.98 19.72 -13.94
C ILE A 213 -10.35 19.97 -13.31
N ILE A 214 -11.13 18.91 -13.09
CA ILE A 214 -12.45 19.00 -12.45
C ILE A 214 -12.31 19.56 -11.04
N ALA A 215 -11.36 19.06 -10.24
CA ALA A 215 -11.12 19.56 -8.89
C ALA A 215 -10.82 21.05 -8.86
N LYS A 216 -9.92 21.53 -9.73
CA LYS A 216 -9.58 22.95 -9.83
C LYS A 216 -10.74 23.85 -10.27
N ILE A 217 -11.67 23.32 -11.07
CA ILE A 217 -12.88 24.05 -11.46
C ILE A 217 -13.90 24.10 -10.33
N MET A 218 -14.05 22.98 -9.59
CA MET A 218 -15.10 22.83 -8.58
C MET A 218 -14.74 23.44 -7.23
N VAL A 219 -13.46 23.51 -6.89
CA VAL A 219 -13.02 23.97 -5.56
C VAL A 219 -12.81 25.49 -5.56
N PRO A 220 -13.64 26.25 -4.83
CA PRO A 220 -13.42 27.69 -4.71
C PRO A 220 -12.22 28.00 -3.81
N ASN A 221 -11.54 29.11 -4.10
CA ASN A 221 -10.40 29.56 -3.30
C ASN A 221 -10.76 29.69 -1.81
N GLY A 222 -9.95 29.07 -0.94
CA GLY A 222 -10.13 29.11 0.51
C GLY A 222 -11.25 28.20 1.05
N ALA A 223 -11.68 27.21 0.30
CA ALA A 223 -12.65 26.21 0.76
C ALA A 223 -12.16 25.52 2.05
N LYS A 224 -13.02 25.46 3.07
CA LYS A 224 -12.76 24.79 4.35
C LYS A 224 -14.01 24.10 4.84
N ASN A 225 -13.82 23.03 5.62
CA ASN A 225 -14.93 22.23 6.19
C ASN A 225 -15.90 21.73 5.11
N VAL A 226 -15.35 21.29 3.99
CA VAL A 226 -16.13 20.80 2.85
C VAL A 226 -16.46 19.32 3.05
N THR A 227 -17.69 18.94 2.79
CA THR A 227 -18.09 17.54 2.71
C THR A 227 -18.21 17.14 1.24
N VAL A 228 -17.51 16.08 0.87
CA VAL A 228 -17.55 15.48 -0.47
C VAL A 228 -18.23 14.12 -0.37
N TYR A 229 -19.17 13.83 -1.26
CA TYR A 229 -19.80 12.53 -1.38
C TYR A 229 -19.78 12.05 -2.83
N ASP A 230 -19.29 10.84 -3.03
CA ASP A 230 -19.29 10.16 -4.32
C ASP A 230 -20.03 8.82 -4.19
N PRO A 231 -21.22 8.68 -4.82
CA PRO A 231 -22.01 7.45 -4.75
C PRO A 231 -21.50 6.33 -5.66
N ALA A 232 -20.50 6.57 -6.49
CA ALA A 232 -19.92 5.62 -7.44
C ALA A 232 -18.41 5.89 -7.60
N ALA A 233 -17.70 5.86 -6.48
CA ALA A 233 -16.34 6.36 -6.36
C ALA A 233 -15.30 5.55 -7.16
N GLY A 234 -15.58 4.29 -7.49
CA GLY A 234 -14.60 3.42 -8.15
C GLY A 234 -13.29 3.38 -7.39
N SER A 235 -12.20 3.73 -8.06
CA SER A 235 -10.86 3.85 -7.45
C SER A 235 -10.67 5.10 -6.55
N GLY A 236 -11.68 5.96 -6.43
CA GLY A 236 -11.60 7.18 -5.64
C GLY A 236 -10.82 8.33 -6.29
N THR A 237 -10.37 8.21 -7.52
CA THR A 237 -9.51 9.20 -8.18
C THR A 237 -10.09 10.61 -8.17
N LEU A 238 -11.41 10.75 -8.38
CA LEU A 238 -12.06 12.05 -8.43
C LEU A 238 -12.13 12.71 -7.05
N VAL A 239 -12.54 11.96 -6.03
CA VAL A 239 -12.64 12.49 -4.66
C VAL A 239 -11.26 12.78 -4.04
N LEU A 240 -10.25 11.99 -4.37
CA LEU A 240 -8.86 12.24 -3.94
C LEU A 240 -8.30 13.51 -4.60
N ALA A 241 -8.59 13.76 -5.87
CA ALA A 241 -8.21 15.01 -6.54
C ALA A 241 -8.89 16.22 -5.90
N LEU A 242 -10.17 16.11 -5.52
CA LEU A 242 -10.89 17.15 -4.78
C LEU A 242 -10.29 17.39 -3.40
N ALA A 243 -10.00 16.33 -2.64
CA ALA A 243 -9.38 16.42 -1.32
C ALA A 243 -8.01 17.13 -1.38
N HIS A 244 -7.22 16.80 -2.38
CA HIS A 244 -5.92 17.44 -2.60
C HIS A 244 -6.05 18.94 -2.88
N GLU A 245 -7.01 19.36 -3.70
CA GLU A 245 -7.24 20.78 -4.04
C GLU A 245 -7.83 21.57 -2.85
N ILE A 246 -8.73 20.96 -2.07
CA ILE A 246 -9.31 21.57 -0.85
C ILE A 246 -8.27 21.64 0.28
N GLY A 247 -7.39 20.67 0.35
CA GLY A 247 -6.51 20.36 1.47
C GLY A 247 -7.14 19.28 2.35
N GLU A 248 -6.41 18.20 2.57
CA GLU A 248 -6.89 16.97 3.23
C GLU A 248 -7.51 17.23 4.62
N SER A 249 -6.92 18.14 5.40
CA SER A 249 -7.45 18.55 6.72
C SER A 249 -8.69 19.45 6.66
N ASN A 250 -9.10 19.92 5.49
CA ASN A 250 -10.20 20.84 5.28
C ASN A 250 -11.45 20.17 4.68
N CYS A 251 -11.43 18.85 4.47
CA CYS A 251 -12.56 18.12 3.91
C CYS A 251 -12.81 16.80 4.62
N THR A 252 -14.07 16.36 4.53
CA THR A 252 -14.50 15.01 4.91
C THR A 252 -15.07 14.33 3.69
N ILE A 253 -14.61 13.12 3.41
CA ILE A 253 -15.01 12.37 2.22
C ILE A 253 -15.87 11.19 2.62
N TYR A 254 -16.99 11.02 1.93
CA TYR A 254 -17.83 9.84 1.96
C TYR A 254 -17.88 9.23 0.58
N THR A 255 -17.64 7.94 0.49
CA THR A 255 -17.69 7.21 -0.78
C THR A 255 -18.58 5.99 -0.68
N GLN A 256 -19.11 5.61 -1.82
CA GLN A 256 -19.85 4.37 -2.00
C GLN A 256 -19.48 3.79 -3.36
N ASP A 257 -19.42 2.49 -3.47
CA ASP A 257 -19.29 1.79 -4.75
C ASP A 257 -20.03 0.45 -4.70
N ILE A 258 -20.42 -0.09 -5.85
CA ILE A 258 -21.08 -1.39 -5.97
C ILE A 258 -20.07 -2.53 -6.09
N SER A 259 -18.89 -2.26 -6.64
CA SER A 259 -17.80 -3.23 -6.73
C SER A 259 -17.06 -3.33 -5.39
N GLN A 260 -16.64 -4.54 -5.04
CA GLN A 260 -15.87 -4.85 -3.84
C GLN A 260 -14.42 -5.15 -4.21
#